data_12b45f54ee0603ea801f7d2412193d79
#
_entry.id   12b45f54ee0603ea801f7d2412193d79
#
_cell.length_a   1.000
_cell.length_b   1.000
_cell.length_c   1.000
_cell.angle_alpha   90.00
_cell.angle_beta   90.00
_cell.angle_gamma   90.00
#
_symmetry.space_group_name_H-M   'P 1'
#
loop_
_entity.id
_entity.type
_entity.pdbx_description
1 polymer ?
#
loop_
_entity_poly.entity_id
_entity_poly.type
_entity_poly.pdbx_seq_one_letter_code
_entity_poly.pdbx_strand_id
1 'polypeptide(L)'
;MKYQRVTTHLAETMSKLDVDKAMRDDYAKCILADPQILANIVKVIVPEFREYSIKDIIPCIGETIVSLTVPEKLCIKIESDGTEDVDIKDGKIIYDIRFPLYYNNRTIKILVNVEAQKSISYTKLGYHIESRMVYYMARLVSSQKNVEFIKSNYDDIKDVYSIWICMDTEADEDSIIELGLQPRVIYGNTSWLPQRSIMNGAVIRIRSRADVEESKNRLIAMLEVLFSGRARQDKMNQLEEYGLEMTTELEGCVNDMCNISDLQVEESEERGERRGMERGEKQARLDSIRTLMRKLNQTAEEAMDTLDIEEKDRETYRKLL
;
A
#
# COMPACT_ATOMS: atom_id res chain seq x y z
N MET A 1 27.59 -16.19 31.21
CA MET A 1 27.66 -14.77 30.83
C MET A 1 26.46 -14.45 29.91
N LYS A 2 25.50 -13.70 30.38
CA LYS A 2 24.37 -13.22 29.55
C LYS A 2 24.85 -12.00 28.77
N TYR A 3 24.93 -12.12 27.46
CA TYR A 3 25.13 -10.96 26.59
C TYR A 3 23.87 -10.11 26.62
N GLN A 4 23.91 -8.93 27.24
CA GLN A 4 22.93 -7.88 27.04
C GLN A 4 23.13 -7.32 25.62
N ARG A 5 22.14 -7.49 24.74
CA ARG A 5 22.07 -6.78 23.47
C ARG A 5 21.83 -5.31 23.79
N VAL A 6 22.81 -4.48 23.58
CA VAL A 6 22.67 -3.04 23.57
C VAL A 6 22.06 -2.68 22.21
N THR A 7 20.78 -2.37 22.19
CA THR A 7 20.11 -1.80 21.01
C THR A 7 20.68 -0.40 20.78
N THR A 8 21.28 -0.18 19.63
CA THR A 8 21.75 1.15 19.25
C THR A 8 20.54 2.03 18.89
N HIS A 9 20.61 3.34 19.18
CA HIS A 9 19.57 4.31 18.85
C HIS A 9 19.13 4.24 17.37
N LEU A 10 20.04 3.85 16.47
CA LEU A 10 19.74 3.60 15.06
C LEU A 10 18.82 2.38 14.86
N ALA A 11 19.05 1.30 15.59
CA ALA A 11 18.21 0.09 15.53
C ALA A 11 16.82 0.33 16.13
N GLU A 12 16.71 1.15 17.18
CA GLU A 12 15.42 1.57 17.74
C GLU A 12 14.64 2.47 16.76
N THR A 13 15.33 3.41 16.10
CA THR A 13 14.72 4.30 15.12
C THR A 13 14.28 3.52 13.87
N MET A 14 15.08 2.57 13.37
CA MET A 14 14.70 1.72 12.25
C MET A 14 13.53 0.79 12.61
N SER A 15 13.49 0.22 13.81
CA SER A 15 12.37 -0.62 14.25
C SER A 15 11.07 0.17 14.40
N LYS A 16 11.12 1.42 14.87
CA LYS A 16 9.95 2.31 14.91
C LYS A 16 9.41 2.62 13.51
N LEU A 17 10.29 2.99 12.58
CA LEU A 17 9.91 3.27 11.18
C LEU A 17 9.24 2.08 10.49
N ASP A 18 9.70 0.86 10.76
CA ASP A 18 9.09 -0.36 10.22
C ASP A 18 7.74 -0.66 10.88
N VAL A 19 7.58 -0.41 12.18
CA VAL A 19 6.31 -0.55 12.90
C VAL A 19 5.29 0.47 12.40
N ASP A 20 5.67 1.73 12.24
CA ASP A 20 4.77 2.79 11.76
C ASP A 20 4.31 2.53 10.32
N LYS A 21 5.20 2.02 9.47
CA LYS A 21 4.85 1.60 8.11
C LYS A 21 3.88 0.42 8.11
N ALA A 22 4.12 -0.58 8.95
CA ALA A 22 3.23 -1.74 9.10
C ALA A 22 1.85 -1.32 9.62
N MET A 23 1.79 -0.41 10.61
CA MET A 23 0.52 0.12 11.12
C MET A 23 -0.27 0.87 10.06
N ARG A 24 0.38 1.70 9.23
CA ARG A 24 -0.31 2.40 8.13
C ARG A 24 -0.88 1.44 7.10
N ASP A 25 -0.13 0.40 6.76
CA ASP A 25 -0.59 -0.65 5.87
C ASP A 25 -1.81 -1.38 6.45
N ASP A 26 -1.77 -1.70 7.75
CA ASP A 26 -2.88 -2.34 8.45
C ASP A 26 -4.13 -1.43 8.50
N TYR A 27 -3.99 -0.12 8.77
CA TYR A 27 -5.12 0.82 8.73
C TYR A 27 -5.67 1.01 7.33
N ALA A 28 -4.82 1.06 6.30
CA ALA A 28 -5.27 1.10 4.92
C ALA A 28 -6.10 -0.13 4.57
N LYS A 29 -5.69 -1.33 5.01
CA LYS A 29 -6.46 -2.57 4.84
C LYS A 29 -7.79 -2.52 5.58
N CYS A 30 -7.81 -2.02 6.83
CA CYS A 30 -9.04 -1.88 7.61
C CYS A 30 -10.04 -0.95 6.93
N ILE A 31 -9.59 0.20 6.45
CA ILE A 31 -10.44 1.13 5.71
C ILE A 31 -10.98 0.49 4.44
N LEU A 32 -10.12 -0.15 3.65
CA LEU A 32 -10.52 -0.82 2.41
C LEU A 32 -11.44 -2.02 2.64
N ALA A 33 -11.42 -2.62 3.82
CA ALA A 33 -12.33 -3.70 4.20
C ALA A 33 -13.74 -3.21 4.59
N ASP A 34 -13.97 -1.90 4.69
CA ASP A 34 -15.31 -1.36 4.92
C ASP A 34 -16.25 -1.79 3.79
N PRO A 35 -17.44 -2.35 4.09
CA PRO A 35 -18.36 -2.86 3.08
C PRO A 35 -18.80 -1.82 2.05
N GLN A 36 -18.87 -0.53 2.40
CA GLN A 36 -19.23 0.52 1.47
C GLN A 36 -18.11 0.77 0.44
N ILE A 37 -16.85 0.74 0.92
CA ILE A 37 -15.68 0.90 0.06
C ILE A 37 -15.53 -0.31 -0.86
N LEU A 38 -15.65 -1.53 -0.30
CA LEU A 38 -15.65 -2.76 -1.09
C LEU A 38 -16.75 -2.76 -2.15
N ALA A 39 -17.97 -2.29 -1.81
CA ALA A 39 -19.09 -2.19 -2.76
C ALA A 39 -18.78 -1.21 -3.90
N ASN A 40 -18.09 -0.09 -3.64
CA ASN A 40 -17.65 0.84 -4.68
C ASN A 40 -16.61 0.19 -5.61
N ILE A 41 -15.67 -0.58 -5.08
CA ILE A 41 -14.69 -1.33 -5.85
C ILE A 41 -15.39 -2.41 -6.71
N VAL A 42 -16.25 -3.20 -6.09
CA VAL A 42 -17.02 -4.28 -6.75
C VAL A 42 -17.85 -3.71 -7.90
N LYS A 43 -18.55 -2.60 -7.69
CA LYS A 43 -19.36 -1.95 -8.73
C LYS A 43 -18.58 -1.62 -10.00
N VAL A 44 -17.33 -1.22 -9.86
CA VAL A 44 -16.49 -0.83 -11.00
C VAL A 44 -15.84 -2.03 -11.65
N ILE A 45 -15.35 -2.97 -10.85
CA ILE A 45 -14.50 -4.07 -11.32
C ILE A 45 -15.30 -5.28 -11.75
N VAL A 46 -16.39 -5.61 -11.06
CA VAL A 46 -17.17 -6.84 -11.31
C VAL A 46 -18.33 -6.51 -12.24
N PRO A 47 -18.33 -7.00 -13.49
CA PRO A 47 -19.30 -6.58 -14.51
C PRO A 47 -20.76 -6.77 -14.12
N GLU A 48 -21.05 -7.82 -13.35
CA GLU A 48 -22.40 -8.16 -12.90
C GLU A 48 -23.02 -7.10 -11.99
N PHE A 49 -22.19 -6.28 -11.35
CA PHE A 49 -22.62 -5.26 -10.37
C PHE A 49 -22.61 -3.82 -10.90
N ARG A 50 -22.23 -3.60 -12.15
CA ARG A 50 -22.12 -2.24 -12.72
C ARG A 50 -23.41 -1.43 -12.63
N GLU A 51 -24.54 -2.07 -12.81
CA GLU A 51 -25.87 -1.43 -12.80
C GLU A 51 -26.52 -1.40 -11.40
N TYR A 52 -25.92 -2.03 -10.40
CA TYR A 52 -26.45 -2.06 -9.05
C TYR A 52 -26.09 -0.79 -8.28
N SER A 53 -26.96 -0.40 -7.33
CA SER A 53 -26.61 0.65 -6.37
C SER A 53 -25.64 0.12 -5.32
N ILE A 54 -24.85 0.99 -4.69
CA ILE A 54 -23.96 0.59 -3.60
C ILE A 54 -24.72 -0.11 -2.48
N LYS A 55 -25.92 0.39 -2.15
CA LYS A 55 -26.80 -0.21 -1.10
C LYS A 55 -27.26 -1.63 -1.44
N ASP A 56 -27.39 -1.95 -2.72
CA ASP A 56 -27.78 -3.29 -3.17
C ASP A 56 -26.56 -4.24 -3.24
N ILE A 57 -25.34 -3.71 -3.39
CA ILE A 57 -24.10 -4.50 -3.43
C ILE A 57 -23.65 -4.90 -2.03
N ILE A 58 -23.76 -4.01 -1.05
CA ILE A 58 -23.31 -4.26 0.33
C ILE A 58 -23.83 -5.61 0.88
N PRO A 59 -25.13 -5.95 0.78
CA PRO A 59 -25.65 -7.23 1.26
C PRO A 59 -25.11 -8.46 0.51
N CYS A 60 -24.51 -8.26 -0.68
CA CYS A 60 -23.91 -9.33 -1.45
C CYS A 60 -22.50 -9.68 -0.99
N ILE A 61 -21.85 -8.81 -0.21
CA ILE A 61 -20.51 -9.00 0.34
C ILE A 61 -20.64 -9.92 1.57
N GLY A 62 -19.95 -11.06 1.52
CA GLY A 62 -19.92 -11.99 2.65
C GLY A 62 -18.88 -11.60 3.68
N GLU A 63 -18.58 -12.51 4.60
CA GLU A 63 -17.60 -12.30 5.65
C GLU A 63 -16.24 -11.87 5.07
N THR A 64 -15.77 -10.72 5.50
CA THR A 64 -14.51 -10.13 5.04
C THR A 64 -13.41 -10.47 6.03
N ILE A 65 -12.33 -11.08 5.52
CA ILE A 65 -11.16 -11.47 6.31
C ILE A 65 -10.00 -10.57 5.92
N VAL A 66 -9.34 -9.98 6.92
CA VAL A 66 -8.22 -9.03 6.76
C VAL A 66 -6.98 -9.60 7.43
N SER A 67 -5.85 -9.60 6.72
CA SER A 67 -4.56 -9.96 7.29
C SER A 67 -3.86 -8.73 7.82
N LEU A 68 -3.66 -8.67 9.13
CA LEU A 68 -3.02 -7.56 9.82
C LEU A 68 -1.66 -7.98 10.38
N THR A 69 -0.71 -7.05 10.37
CA THR A 69 0.64 -7.25 10.89
C THR A 69 0.71 -6.99 12.40
N VAL A 70 -0.14 -6.07 12.91
CA VAL A 70 -0.20 -5.66 14.32
C VAL A 70 -1.62 -5.81 14.86
N PRO A 71 -2.05 -7.03 15.23
CA PRO A 71 -3.45 -7.36 15.51
C PRO A 71 -4.02 -6.72 16.78
N GLU A 72 -3.20 -6.31 17.75
CA GLU A 72 -3.67 -5.96 19.09
C GLU A 72 -4.35 -4.58 19.23
N LYS A 73 -4.32 -3.74 18.19
CA LYS A 73 -4.81 -2.35 18.27
C LYS A 73 -6.05 -2.04 17.43
N LEU A 74 -6.51 -2.97 16.62
CA LEU A 74 -7.60 -2.74 15.66
C LEU A 74 -8.84 -3.49 16.08
N CYS A 75 -9.97 -2.78 16.17
CA CYS A 75 -11.26 -3.31 16.62
C CYS A 75 -11.97 -4.23 15.60
N ILE A 76 -11.25 -4.83 14.66
CA ILE A 76 -11.81 -5.72 13.65
C ILE A 76 -11.61 -7.17 14.07
N LYS A 77 -12.65 -7.99 13.90
CA LYS A 77 -12.59 -9.44 14.11
C LYS A 77 -11.56 -10.04 13.16
N ILE A 78 -10.43 -10.49 13.70
CA ILE A 78 -9.35 -11.10 12.95
C ILE A 78 -9.47 -12.61 13.07
N GLU A 79 -9.69 -13.27 11.95
CA GLU A 79 -9.46 -14.70 11.82
C GLU A 79 -8.23 -14.89 10.93
N SER A 80 -7.07 -15.16 11.54
CA SER A 80 -5.80 -15.34 10.83
C SER A 80 -5.79 -16.52 9.87
N ASP A 81 -6.64 -17.52 10.09
CA ASP A 81 -6.63 -18.76 9.32
C ASP A 81 -7.24 -18.65 7.91
N GLY A 82 -8.01 -17.60 7.63
CA GLY A 82 -8.73 -17.45 6.36
C GLY A 82 -7.95 -16.74 5.24
N THR A 83 -6.90 -15.96 5.59
CA THR A 83 -6.08 -15.24 4.61
C THR A 83 -4.85 -16.03 4.15
N GLU A 84 -4.54 -17.13 4.85
CA GLU A 84 -3.37 -17.94 4.57
C GLU A 84 -3.70 -19.07 3.61
N ASP A 85 -2.94 -19.18 2.52
CA ASP A 85 -2.90 -20.33 1.65
C ASP A 85 -1.54 -21.02 1.82
N VAL A 86 -1.53 -22.12 2.56
CA VAL A 86 -0.31 -22.87 2.87
C VAL A 86 -0.25 -24.11 1.99
N ASP A 87 0.68 -24.13 1.04
CA ASP A 87 1.11 -25.35 0.38
C ASP A 87 2.43 -25.81 1.01
N ILE A 88 2.50 -27.10 1.39
CA ILE A 88 3.66 -27.70 2.04
C ILE A 88 4.92 -27.59 1.17
N LYS A 89 4.75 -27.48 -0.15
CA LYS A 89 5.87 -27.42 -1.11
C LYS A 89 6.19 -25.98 -1.56
N ASP A 90 5.20 -25.11 -1.66
CA ASP A 90 5.34 -23.80 -2.31
C ASP A 90 5.35 -22.61 -1.33
N GLY A 91 5.24 -22.88 -0.04
CA GLY A 91 5.26 -21.86 1.01
C GLY A 91 3.89 -21.21 1.26
N LYS A 92 3.91 -20.22 2.16
CA LYS A 92 2.74 -19.50 2.63
C LYS A 92 2.50 -18.24 1.81
N ILE A 93 1.27 -18.08 1.29
CA ILE A 93 0.79 -16.83 0.70
C ILE A 93 -0.17 -16.19 1.70
N ILE A 94 -0.01 -14.90 1.92
CA ILE A 94 -0.90 -14.08 2.73
C ILE A 94 -1.60 -13.10 1.79
N TYR A 95 -2.93 -13.09 1.85
CA TYR A 95 -3.77 -12.14 1.12
C TYR A 95 -4.19 -11.03 2.06
N ASP A 96 -4.15 -9.78 1.60
CA ASP A 96 -4.44 -8.63 2.46
C ASP A 96 -5.92 -8.58 2.89
N ILE A 97 -6.83 -8.65 1.94
CA ILE A 97 -8.28 -8.66 2.18
C ILE A 97 -8.90 -9.75 1.31
N ARG A 98 -9.75 -10.55 1.89
CA ARG A 98 -10.44 -11.64 1.20
C ARG A 98 -11.91 -11.68 1.60
N PHE A 99 -12.82 -11.77 0.63
CA PHE A 99 -14.24 -11.95 0.89
C PHE A 99 -14.92 -12.70 -0.26
N PRO A 100 -15.98 -13.46 0.01
CA PRO A 100 -16.88 -13.98 -1.01
C PRO A 100 -17.91 -12.92 -1.39
N LEU A 101 -18.32 -12.94 -2.66
CA LEU A 101 -19.41 -12.14 -3.19
C LEU A 101 -20.51 -13.06 -3.67
N TYR A 102 -21.73 -12.85 -3.19
CA TYR A 102 -22.89 -13.68 -3.50
C TYR A 102 -23.80 -12.97 -4.51
N TYR A 103 -24.02 -13.60 -5.64
CA TYR A 103 -24.85 -13.04 -6.71
C TYR A 103 -25.65 -14.14 -7.41
N ASN A 104 -26.98 -14.03 -7.44
CA ASN A 104 -27.88 -14.97 -8.12
C ASN A 104 -27.54 -16.44 -7.86
N ASN A 105 -27.39 -16.83 -6.59
CA ASN A 105 -26.96 -18.16 -6.14
C ASN A 105 -25.55 -18.61 -6.62
N ARG A 106 -24.73 -17.67 -7.07
CA ARG A 106 -23.30 -17.89 -7.37
C ARG A 106 -22.44 -17.27 -6.28
N THR A 107 -21.29 -17.87 -6.07
CA THR A 107 -20.25 -17.32 -5.21
C THR A 107 -19.06 -16.91 -6.06
N ILE A 108 -18.64 -15.66 -5.93
CA ILE A 108 -17.42 -15.12 -6.54
C ILE A 108 -16.40 -14.98 -5.43
N LYS A 109 -15.18 -15.46 -5.61
CA LYS A 109 -14.09 -15.29 -4.63
C LYS A 109 -13.30 -14.05 -4.99
N ILE A 110 -13.32 -13.06 -4.13
CA ILE A 110 -12.61 -11.81 -4.34
C ILE A 110 -11.43 -11.69 -3.37
N LEU A 111 -10.29 -11.34 -3.93
CA LEU A 111 -9.11 -10.92 -3.19
C LEU A 111 -8.85 -9.46 -3.50
N VAL A 112 -8.64 -8.68 -2.49
CA VAL A 112 -8.13 -7.33 -2.62
C VAL A 112 -6.74 -7.29 -2.01
N ASN A 113 -5.74 -7.04 -2.83
CA ASN A 113 -4.39 -6.75 -2.37
C ASN A 113 -4.18 -5.24 -2.39
N VAL A 114 -3.79 -4.72 -1.25
CA VAL A 114 -3.43 -3.31 -1.10
C VAL A 114 -1.92 -3.19 -1.23
N GLU A 115 -1.48 -2.73 -2.36
CA GLU A 115 -0.07 -2.46 -2.57
C GLU A 115 0.17 -0.96 -2.37
N ALA A 116 0.48 -0.54 -1.13
CA ALA A 116 0.87 0.83 -0.78
C ALA A 116 2.26 1.20 -1.34
N GLN A 117 2.65 0.63 -2.48
CA GLN A 117 3.95 0.85 -3.08
C GLN A 117 3.98 2.13 -3.89
N LYS A 118 5.08 2.85 -3.73
CA LYS A 118 5.33 4.13 -4.43
C LYS A 118 5.53 3.97 -5.95
N SER A 119 5.56 2.77 -6.49
CA SER A 119 5.75 2.49 -7.92
C SER A 119 5.42 1.05 -8.24
N ILE A 120 4.82 0.82 -9.42
CA ILE A 120 4.64 -0.51 -10.03
C ILE A 120 5.84 -0.92 -10.90
N SER A 121 6.91 -0.13 -10.91
CA SER A 121 8.09 -0.36 -11.74
C SER A 121 8.86 -1.62 -11.29
N TYR A 122 9.17 -2.48 -12.25
CA TYR A 122 10.01 -3.67 -12.05
C TYR A 122 11.32 -3.36 -11.32
N THR A 123 11.98 -2.25 -11.64
CA THR A 123 13.25 -1.84 -11.03
C THR A 123 13.15 -1.63 -9.52
N LYS A 124 11.97 -1.25 -9.03
CA LYS A 124 11.73 -1.00 -7.59
C LYS A 124 11.16 -2.23 -6.88
N LEU A 125 10.33 -3.02 -7.56
CA LEU A 125 9.69 -4.21 -7.02
C LEU A 125 10.56 -5.47 -7.09
N GLY A 126 11.42 -5.57 -8.10
CA GLY A 126 12.16 -6.78 -8.44
C GLY A 126 11.31 -7.86 -9.13
N TYR A 127 10.03 -7.57 -9.41
CA TYR A 127 9.11 -8.45 -10.15
C TYR A 127 8.05 -7.62 -10.89
N HIS A 128 7.39 -8.25 -11.85
CA HIS A 128 6.22 -7.70 -12.54
C HIS A 128 4.95 -7.99 -11.71
N ILE A 129 4.16 -6.95 -11.42
CA ILE A 129 2.95 -7.06 -10.60
C ILE A 129 1.94 -8.03 -11.21
N GLU A 130 1.79 -8.03 -12.53
CA GLU A 130 0.92 -8.95 -13.26
C GLU A 130 1.34 -10.41 -13.09
N SER A 131 2.63 -10.70 -12.98
CA SER A 131 3.12 -12.06 -12.72
C SER A 131 2.70 -12.55 -11.35
N ARG A 132 2.82 -11.70 -10.33
CA ARG A 132 2.38 -12.00 -8.97
C ARG A 132 0.85 -12.16 -8.91
N MET A 133 0.12 -11.28 -9.59
CA MET A 133 -1.34 -11.34 -9.69
C MET A 133 -1.81 -12.67 -10.30
N VAL A 134 -1.22 -13.08 -11.42
CA VAL A 134 -1.54 -14.36 -12.08
C VAL A 134 -1.26 -15.53 -11.14
N TYR A 135 -0.12 -15.51 -10.44
CA TYR A 135 0.23 -16.56 -9.49
C TYR A 135 -0.80 -16.64 -8.35
N TYR A 136 -1.23 -15.51 -7.80
CA TYR A 136 -2.24 -15.46 -6.74
C TYR A 136 -3.60 -15.98 -7.20
N MET A 137 -4.04 -15.60 -8.39
CA MET A 137 -5.28 -16.12 -8.98
C MET A 137 -5.21 -17.63 -9.21
N ALA A 138 -4.08 -18.13 -9.73
CA ALA A 138 -3.88 -19.56 -9.95
C ALA A 138 -3.93 -20.36 -8.62
N ARG A 139 -3.34 -19.82 -7.56
CA ARG A 139 -3.41 -20.41 -6.20
C ARG A 139 -4.85 -20.46 -5.69
N LEU A 140 -5.61 -19.36 -5.84
CA LEU A 140 -7.01 -19.32 -5.45
C LEU A 140 -7.89 -20.32 -6.20
N VAL A 141 -7.65 -20.49 -7.49
CA VAL A 141 -8.36 -21.51 -8.27
C VAL A 141 -7.95 -22.90 -7.81
N SER A 142 -6.66 -23.14 -7.62
CA SER A 142 -6.14 -24.44 -7.17
C SER A 142 -6.65 -24.84 -5.78
N SER A 143 -6.72 -23.89 -4.84
CA SER A 143 -7.18 -24.14 -3.47
C SER A 143 -8.66 -24.54 -3.38
N GLN A 144 -9.45 -24.31 -4.43
CA GLN A 144 -10.86 -24.72 -4.48
C GLN A 144 -11.06 -26.22 -4.65
N LYS A 145 -10.03 -26.94 -5.07
CA LYS A 145 -10.12 -28.40 -5.22
C LYS A 145 -10.37 -29.07 -3.88
N ASN A 146 -11.37 -29.97 -3.86
CA ASN A 146 -11.90 -30.65 -2.67
C ASN A 146 -12.62 -29.74 -1.66
N VAL A 147 -12.76 -28.45 -1.94
CA VAL A 147 -13.55 -27.49 -1.16
C VAL A 147 -14.78 -27.07 -1.94
N GLU A 148 -14.60 -26.45 -3.10
CA GLU A 148 -15.69 -25.98 -3.96
C GLU A 148 -16.08 -27.01 -5.03
N PHE A 149 -15.11 -27.78 -5.52
CA PHE A 149 -15.35 -28.82 -6.50
C PHE A 149 -14.64 -30.14 -6.18
N ILE A 150 -15.26 -31.24 -6.54
CA ILE A 150 -14.77 -32.60 -6.26
C ILE A 150 -14.56 -33.34 -7.57
N LYS A 151 -13.50 -34.16 -7.64
CA LYS A 151 -13.13 -34.94 -8.84
C LYS A 151 -12.94 -34.04 -10.07
N SER A 152 -13.76 -34.21 -11.11
CA SER A 152 -13.69 -33.50 -12.39
C SER A 152 -14.85 -32.53 -12.60
N ASN A 153 -15.55 -32.12 -11.56
CA ASN A 153 -16.66 -31.16 -11.65
C ASN A 153 -16.11 -29.73 -11.78
N TYR A 154 -15.38 -29.46 -12.85
CA TYR A 154 -14.71 -28.17 -13.06
C TYR A 154 -15.67 -26.99 -13.22
N ASP A 155 -16.95 -27.24 -13.54
CA ASP A 155 -17.98 -26.18 -13.63
C ASP A 155 -18.36 -25.59 -12.26
N ASP A 156 -18.03 -26.29 -11.16
CA ASP A 156 -18.25 -25.82 -9.80
C ASP A 156 -17.16 -24.84 -9.34
N ILE A 157 -16.09 -24.64 -10.11
CA ILE A 157 -15.03 -23.65 -9.82
C ILE A 157 -15.67 -22.27 -9.76
N LYS A 158 -15.42 -21.55 -8.66
CA LYS A 158 -15.87 -20.18 -8.47
C LYS A 158 -14.94 -19.22 -9.19
N ASP A 159 -15.52 -18.18 -9.76
CA ASP A 159 -14.77 -17.12 -10.39
C ASP A 159 -13.93 -16.39 -9.35
N VAL A 160 -12.69 -16.04 -9.68
CA VAL A 160 -11.76 -15.36 -8.80
C VAL A 160 -11.42 -14.00 -9.37
N TYR A 161 -11.34 -13.03 -8.46
CA TYR A 161 -10.87 -11.68 -8.77
C TYR A 161 -9.67 -11.35 -7.88
N SER A 162 -8.61 -10.84 -8.49
CA SER A 162 -7.46 -10.28 -7.79
C SER A 162 -7.38 -8.80 -8.10
N ILE A 163 -7.65 -7.95 -7.11
CA ILE A 163 -7.73 -6.50 -7.27
C ILE A 163 -6.54 -5.88 -6.55
N TRP A 164 -5.75 -5.09 -7.26
CA TRP A 164 -4.55 -4.43 -6.77
C TRP A 164 -4.76 -2.93 -6.76
N ILE A 165 -4.61 -2.32 -5.59
CA ILE A 165 -4.70 -0.87 -5.41
C ILE A 165 -3.28 -0.35 -5.21
N CYS A 166 -2.77 0.35 -6.21
CA CYS A 166 -1.39 0.82 -6.26
C CYS A 166 -1.36 2.34 -6.12
N MET A 167 -0.76 2.82 -5.05
CA MET A 167 -0.48 4.24 -4.84
C MET A 167 0.85 4.60 -5.50
N ASP A 168 0.80 4.96 -6.78
CA ASP A 168 1.99 5.26 -7.58
C ASP A 168 2.27 6.78 -7.57
N THR A 169 3.20 7.20 -6.71
CA THR A 169 3.58 8.61 -6.57
C THR A 169 4.31 9.17 -7.80
N GLU A 170 4.74 8.32 -8.72
CA GLU A 170 5.45 8.71 -9.94
C GLU A 170 4.53 8.67 -11.17
N ALA A 171 3.30 8.18 -11.03
CA ALA A 171 2.34 8.16 -12.13
C ALA A 171 1.85 9.57 -12.45
N ASP A 172 1.89 9.93 -13.74
CA ASP A 172 1.28 11.16 -14.24
C ASP A 172 -0.22 11.01 -14.44
N GLU A 173 -0.69 9.76 -14.60
CA GLU A 173 -2.09 9.43 -14.88
C GLU A 173 -2.60 8.37 -13.91
N ASP A 174 -3.86 8.51 -13.52
CA ASP A 174 -4.64 7.46 -12.86
C ASP A 174 -5.17 6.47 -13.89
N SER A 175 -5.41 5.23 -13.46
CA SER A 175 -5.96 4.21 -14.36
C SER A 175 -6.58 3.04 -13.61
N ILE A 176 -7.53 2.38 -14.30
CA ILE A 176 -8.02 1.05 -13.92
C ILE A 176 -7.76 0.13 -15.11
N ILE A 177 -6.96 -0.90 -14.88
CA ILE A 177 -6.56 -1.86 -15.91
C ILE A 177 -7.12 -3.22 -15.55
N GLU A 178 -7.83 -3.83 -16.48
CA GLU A 178 -8.35 -5.20 -16.34
C GLU A 178 -7.36 -6.19 -16.97
N LEU A 179 -7.11 -7.31 -16.28
CA LEU A 179 -6.37 -8.46 -16.76
C LEU A 179 -7.26 -9.69 -16.69
N GLY A 180 -7.40 -10.38 -17.80
CA GLY A 180 -8.24 -11.58 -17.88
C GLY A 180 -7.88 -12.46 -19.05
N LEU A 181 -8.39 -13.69 -19.03
CA LEU A 181 -8.25 -14.63 -20.14
C LEU A 181 -9.30 -14.28 -21.19
N GLN A 182 -8.86 -13.67 -22.28
CA GLN A 182 -9.73 -13.31 -23.40
C GLN A 182 -9.58 -14.31 -24.55
N PRO A 183 -10.66 -14.94 -25.02
CA PRO A 183 -10.59 -15.82 -26.19
C PRO A 183 -10.34 -15.01 -27.44
N ARG A 184 -9.40 -15.48 -28.28
CA ARG A 184 -9.12 -14.91 -29.61
C ARG A 184 -9.15 -16.03 -30.63
N VAL A 185 -10.00 -15.90 -31.64
CA VAL A 185 -10.00 -16.82 -32.79
C VAL A 185 -8.73 -16.55 -33.61
N ILE A 186 -7.86 -17.54 -33.69
CA ILE A 186 -6.60 -17.46 -34.45
C ILE A 186 -6.83 -17.91 -35.89
N TYR A 187 -7.71 -18.89 -36.09
CA TYR A 187 -8.02 -19.45 -37.41
C TYR A 187 -9.48 -19.92 -37.50
N GLY A 188 -10.06 -19.78 -38.67
CA GLY A 188 -11.42 -20.26 -39.00
C GLY A 188 -12.53 -19.33 -38.50
N ASN A 189 -13.75 -19.68 -38.87
CA ASN A 189 -14.99 -19.05 -38.40
C ASN A 189 -15.66 -19.94 -37.37
N THR A 190 -15.93 -19.45 -36.19
CA THR A 190 -16.66 -20.18 -35.15
C THR A 190 -17.63 -19.26 -34.43
N SER A 191 -18.82 -19.77 -34.15
CA SER A 191 -19.77 -19.13 -33.24
C SER A 191 -19.55 -19.55 -31.78
N TRP A 192 -18.72 -20.57 -31.56
CA TRP A 192 -18.39 -21.00 -30.20
C TRP A 192 -17.25 -20.18 -29.64
N LEU A 193 -17.48 -19.57 -28.51
CA LEU A 193 -16.47 -18.91 -27.72
C LEU A 193 -16.62 -19.33 -26.25
N PRO A 194 -15.50 -19.39 -25.47
CA PRO A 194 -15.59 -19.59 -24.03
C PRO A 194 -16.49 -18.52 -23.41
N GLN A 195 -17.40 -18.96 -22.53
CA GLN A 195 -18.41 -18.08 -21.94
C GLN A 195 -18.06 -17.59 -20.54
N ARG A 196 -17.00 -18.16 -19.92
CA ARG A 196 -16.59 -17.82 -18.55
C ARG A 196 -15.15 -17.35 -18.52
N SER A 197 -14.92 -16.27 -17.79
CA SER A 197 -13.60 -15.87 -17.32
C SER A 197 -13.52 -16.21 -15.84
N ILE A 198 -12.77 -17.26 -15.49
CA ILE A 198 -12.64 -17.72 -14.10
C ILE A 198 -11.60 -16.89 -13.36
N MET A 199 -10.60 -16.37 -14.06
CA MET A 199 -9.49 -15.61 -13.49
C MET A 199 -9.57 -14.18 -13.99
N ASN A 200 -9.87 -13.25 -13.08
CA ASN A 200 -10.03 -11.83 -13.38
C ASN A 200 -9.12 -11.01 -12.46
N GLY A 201 -8.33 -10.14 -13.06
CA GLY A 201 -7.45 -9.24 -12.35
C GLY A 201 -7.81 -7.80 -12.62
N ALA A 202 -7.59 -6.92 -11.65
CA ALA A 202 -7.68 -5.49 -11.84
C ALA A 202 -6.56 -4.75 -11.11
N VAL A 203 -5.97 -3.77 -11.77
CA VAL A 203 -4.99 -2.86 -11.19
C VAL A 203 -5.58 -1.46 -11.19
N ILE A 204 -5.80 -0.92 -10.00
CA ILE A 204 -6.25 0.46 -9.78
C ILE A 204 -5.01 1.27 -9.41
N ARG A 205 -4.59 2.19 -10.28
CA ARG A 205 -3.47 3.10 -10.04
C ARG A 205 -3.99 4.43 -9.57
N ILE A 206 -3.55 4.84 -8.38
CA ILE A 206 -3.92 6.11 -7.77
C ILE A 206 -2.69 7.01 -7.83
N ARG A 207 -2.85 8.21 -8.38
CA ARG A 207 -1.84 9.26 -8.33
C ARG A 207 -1.70 9.79 -6.90
N SER A 208 -0.51 10.08 -6.48
CA SER A 208 -0.25 10.65 -5.15
C SER A 208 0.36 12.05 -5.27
N ARG A 209 -0.24 12.93 -6.06
CA ARG A 209 0.20 14.32 -6.22
C ARG A 209 -0.84 15.27 -5.65
N ALA A 210 -0.44 16.08 -4.69
CA ALA A 210 -1.31 17.09 -4.05
C ALA A 210 -1.67 18.26 -4.98
N ASP A 211 -0.93 18.43 -6.08
CA ASP A 211 -1.03 19.55 -7.03
C ASP A 211 -1.78 19.20 -8.33
N VAL A 212 -2.36 18.01 -8.39
CA VAL A 212 -3.07 17.53 -9.59
C VAL A 212 -4.58 17.62 -9.37
N GLU A 213 -5.31 17.98 -10.43
CA GLU A 213 -6.77 17.98 -10.47
C GLU A 213 -7.32 16.60 -10.05
N GLU A 214 -8.42 16.59 -9.31
CA GLU A 214 -9.09 15.37 -8.85
C GLU A 214 -9.41 14.42 -10.01
N SER A 215 -9.33 13.11 -9.75
CA SER A 215 -9.61 12.10 -10.78
C SER A 215 -11.04 12.24 -11.32
N LYS A 216 -11.19 12.10 -12.65
CA LYS A 216 -12.51 12.03 -13.29
C LYS A 216 -13.25 10.71 -13.02
N ASN A 217 -12.53 9.71 -12.56
CA ASN A 217 -13.13 8.44 -12.16
C ASN A 217 -13.53 8.50 -10.67
N ARG A 218 -14.83 8.35 -10.40
CA ARG A 218 -15.40 8.49 -9.07
C ARG A 218 -14.75 7.54 -8.02
N LEU A 219 -14.44 6.30 -8.39
CA LEU A 219 -13.79 5.35 -7.49
C LEU A 219 -12.38 5.83 -7.15
N ILE A 220 -11.60 6.21 -8.16
CA ILE A 220 -10.23 6.68 -7.93
C ILE A 220 -10.25 7.96 -7.10
N ALA A 221 -11.10 8.93 -7.42
CA ALA A 221 -11.25 10.18 -6.66
C ALA A 221 -11.58 9.90 -5.17
N MET A 222 -12.51 9.00 -4.90
CA MET A 222 -12.81 8.56 -3.53
C MET A 222 -11.58 7.94 -2.84
N LEU A 223 -10.84 7.08 -3.52
CA LEU A 223 -9.63 6.48 -2.97
C LEU A 223 -8.49 7.51 -2.80
N GLU A 224 -8.37 8.50 -3.70
CA GLU A 224 -7.46 9.63 -3.54
C GLU A 224 -7.75 10.42 -2.27
N VAL A 225 -9.02 10.71 -1.99
CA VAL A 225 -9.43 11.36 -0.73
C VAL A 225 -9.05 10.50 0.47
N LEU A 226 -9.37 9.21 0.43
CA LEU A 226 -9.09 8.26 1.50
C LEU A 226 -7.60 8.24 1.89
N PHE A 227 -6.72 8.16 0.90
CA PHE A 227 -5.27 8.02 1.11
C PHE A 227 -4.50 9.34 1.05
N SER A 228 -5.20 10.49 0.90
CA SER A 228 -4.56 11.81 0.90
C SER A 228 -4.06 12.21 2.30
N GLY A 229 -3.14 13.19 2.35
CA GLY A 229 -2.73 13.86 3.58
C GLY A 229 -3.66 15.02 4.01
N ARG A 230 -4.93 15.03 3.57
CA ARG A 230 -5.90 16.10 3.91
C ARG A 230 -6.24 16.06 5.40
N ALA A 231 -6.62 17.22 5.94
CA ALA A 231 -7.11 17.32 7.31
C ALA A 231 -8.31 16.39 7.51
N ARG A 232 -8.39 15.78 8.70
CA ARG A 232 -9.41 14.79 9.08
C ARG A 232 -10.83 15.20 8.70
N GLN A 233 -11.25 16.40 9.09
CA GLN A 233 -12.61 16.86 8.87
C GLN A 233 -12.93 17.04 7.38
N ASP A 234 -11.99 17.57 6.62
CA ASP A 234 -12.15 17.76 5.17
C ASP A 234 -12.27 16.40 4.46
N LYS A 235 -11.45 15.42 4.89
CA LYS A 235 -11.52 14.06 4.38
C LYS A 235 -12.87 13.41 4.65
N MET A 236 -13.40 13.50 5.86
CA MET A 236 -14.70 12.95 6.22
C MET A 236 -15.83 13.61 5.42
N ASN A 237 -15.85 14.94 5.35
CA ASN A 237 -16.86 15.68 4.58
C ASN A 237 -16.86 15.26 3.10
N GLN A 238 -15.67 15.10 2.50
CA GLN A 238 -15.57 14.68 1.11
C GLN A 238 -15.99 13.22 0.90
N LEU A 239 -15.68 12.31 1.84
CA LEU A 239 -16.12 10.92 1.76
C LEU A 239 -17.66 10.82 1.83
N GLU A 240 -18.31 11.66 2.64
CA GLU A 240 -19.78 11.79 2.65
C GLU A 240 -20.34 12.28 1.30
N GLU A 241 -19.66 13.22 0.62
CA GLU A 241 -20.04 13.65 -0.73
C GLU A 241 -19.93 12.51 -1.76
N TYR A 242 -19.00 11.57 -1.54
CA TYR A 242 -18.93 10.31 -2.28
C TYR A 242 -19.99 9.28 -1.86
N GLY A 243 -20.85 9.60 -0.90
CA GLY A 243 -21.99 8.81 -0.46
C GLY A 243 -21.62 7.70 0.54
N LEU A 244 -20.46 7.82 1.22
CA LEU A 244 -20.14 6.96 2.34
C LEU A 244 -20.82 7.47 3.61
N GLU A 245 -21.45 6.56 4.35
CA GLU A 245 -21.94 6.83 5.68
C GLU A 245 -20.78 6.66 6.65
N MET A 246 -20.43 7.72 7.40
CA MET A 246 -19.39 7.66 8.41
C MET A 246 -19.86 6.86 9.61
N THR A 247 -19.67 5.53 9.56
CA THR A 247 -19.89 4.66 10.72
C THR A 247 -18.78 4.87 11.75
N THR A 248 -19.05 4.52 13.00
CA THR A 248 -18.07 4.63 14.11
C THR A 248 -16.77 3.88 13.78
N GLU A 249 -16.88 2.73 13.11
CA GLU A 249 -15.75 1.90 12.71
C GLU A 249 -14.92 2.58 11.61
N LEU A 250 -15.57 3.06 10.56
CA LEU A 250 -14.88 3.72 9.44
C LEU A 250 -14.26 5.03 9.91
N GLU A 251 -14.98 5.82 10.70
CA GLU A 251 -14.47 7.05 11.32
C GLU A 251 -13.25 6.77 12.19
N GLY A 252 -13.30 5.71 13.01
CA GLY A 252 -12.17 5.27 13.83
C GLY A 252 -10.93 4.95 12.99
N CYS A 253 -11.07 4.14 11.96
CA CYS A 253 -9.97 3.77 11.07
C CYS A 253 -9.38 4.98 10.32
N VAL A 254 -10.23 5.89 9.84
CA VAL A 254 -9.77 7.13 9.17
C VAL A 254 -9.02 8.03 10.15
N ASN A 255 -9.51 8.17 11.39
CA ASN A 255 -8.88 8.94 12.44
C ASN A 255 -7.49 8.40 12.78
N ASP A 256 -7.39 7.10 12.98
CA ASP A 256 -6.13 6.45 13.35
C ASP A 256 -5.08 6.56 12.24
N MET A 257 -5.52 6.42 10.97
CA MET A 257 -4.63 6.63 9.83
C MET A 257 -4.14 8.09 9.74
N CYS A 258 -5.00 9.08 10.03
CA CYS A 258 -4.61 10.49 10.06
C CYS A 258 -3.61 10.76 11.19
N ASN A 259 -3.85 10.25 12.40
CA ASN A 259 -2.95 10.42 13.54
C ASN A 259 -1.54 9.91 13.25
N ILE A 260 -1.40 8.73 12.63
CA ILE A 260 -0.09 8.19 12.26
C ILE A 260 0.57 9.05 11.18
N SER A 261 -0.20 9.57 10.23
CA SER A 261 0.34 10.46 9.19
C SER A 261 0.87 11.76 9.79
N ASP A 262 0.15 12.35 10.73
CA ASP A 262 0.56 13.60 11.42
C ASP A 262 1.85 13.39 12.21
N LEU A 263 1.96 12.30 12.99
CA LEU A 263 3.19 11.95 13.72
C LEU A 263 4.40 11.79 12.79
N GLN A 264 4.21 11.22 11.61
CA GLN A 264 5.31 11.08 10.65
C GLN A 264 5.73 12.39 9.99
N VAL A 265 4.80 13.32 9.79
CA VAL A 265 5.12 14.67 9.31
C VAL A 265 6.00 15.37 10.36
N GLU A 266 5.58 15.40 11.62
CA GLU A 266 6.37 15.98 12.72
C GLU A 266 7.78 15.38 12.80
N GLU A 267 7.90 14.04 12.82
CA GLU A 267 9.21 13.39 12.86
C GLU A 267 10.07 13.65 11.62
N SER A 268 9.46 13.84 10.46
CA SER A 268 10.20 14.15 9.24
C SER A 268 10.67 15.60 9.21
N GLU A 269 9.88 16.52 9.75
CA GLU A 269 10.24 17.92 9.93
C GLU A 269 11.39 18.05 10.94
N GLU A 270 11.28 17.43 12.12
CA GLU A 270 12.37 17.42 13.11
C GLU A 270 13.67 16.84 12.54
N ARG A 271 13.57 15.75 11.76
CA ARG A 271 14.74 15.17 11.08
C ARG A 271 15.29 16.10 10.01
N GLY A 272 14.41 16.81 9.30
CA GLY A 272 14.79 17.81 8.30
C GLY A 272 15.53 18.99 8.94
N GLU A 273 14.99 19.53 10.02
CA GLU A 273 15.59 20.60 10.79
C GLU A 273 16.96 20.21 11.36
N ARG A 274 17.05 19.03 11.99
CA ARG A 274 18.32 18.52 12.52
C ARG A 274 19.38 18.37 11.42
N ARG A 275 19.03 17.76 10.28
CA ARG A 275 19.95 17.66 9.13
C ARG A 275 20.31 19.01 8.54
N GLY A 276 19.37 19.96 8.53
CA GLY A 276 19.62 21.33 8.10
C GLY A 276 20.59 22.03 9.03
N MET A 277 20.40 21.89 10.33
CA MET A 277 21.29 22.46 11.37
C MET A 277 22.70 21.86 11.28
N GLU A 278 22.82 20.52 11.23
CA GLU A 278 24.13 19.83 11.06
C GLU A 278 24.86 20.26 9.79
N ARG A 279 24.13 20.40 8.67
CA ARG A 279 24.73 20.91 7.41
C ARG A 279 25.15 22.36 7.53
N GLY A 280 24.32 23.21 8.16
CA GLY A 280 24.61 24.60 8.39
C GLY A 280 25.85 24.80 9.26
N GLU A 281 25.95 24.07 10.38
CA GLU A 281 27.12 24.08 11.25
C GLU A 281 28.39 23.63 10.52
N LYS A 282 28.29 22.52 9.76
CA LYS A 282 29.40 22.00 8.97
C LYS A 282 29.89 23.02 7.94
N GLN A 283 28.96 23.66 7.25
CA GLN A 283 29.28 24.69 6.25
C GLN A 283 29.91 25.91 6.90
N ALA A 284 29.38 26.40 8.04
CA ALA A 284 29.92 27.53 8.77
C ALA A 284 31.34 27.25 9.26
N ARG A 285 31.62 26.04 9.77
CA ARG A 285 32.99 25.63 10.17
C ARG A 285 33.92 25.60 8.97
N LEU A 286 33.48 25.03 7.83
CA LEU A 286 34.27 25.01 6.61
C LEU A 286 34.62 26.43 6.12
N ASP A 287 33.67 27.34 6.15
CA ASP A 287 33.90 28.74 5.75
C ASP A 287 34.80 29.47 6.73
N SER A 288 34.73 29.12 8.02
CA SER A 288 35.65 29.63 9.04
C SER A 288 37.08 29.15 8.79
N ILE A 289 37.29 27.84 8.49
CA ILE A 289 38.61 27.30 8.14
C ILE A 289 39.18 28.05 6.92
N ARG A 290 38.41 28.15 5.85
CA ARG A 290 38.82 28.88 4.63
C ARG A 290 39.18 30.34 4.91
N THR A 291 38.46 30.97 5.81
CA THR A 291 38.70 32.36 6.18
C THR A 291 40.01 32.52 6.94
N LEU A 292 40.31 31.63 7.90
CA LEU A 292 41.58 31.63 8.64
C LEU A 292 42.77 31.36 7.74
N MET A 293 42.65 30.35 6.86
CA MET A 293 43.67 30.06 5.86
C MET A 293 44.01 31.29 5.00
N ARG A 294 42.97 31.98 4.50
CA ARG A 294 43.13 33.13 3.62
C ARG A 294 43.63 34.38 4.35
N LYS A 295 43.08 34.70 5.53
CA LYS A 295 43.36 35.96 6.23
C LYS A 295 44.62 35.91 7.10
N LEU A 296 44.90 34.76 7.70
CA LEU A 296 46.03 34.58 8.61
C LEU A 296 47.16 33.74 7.98
N ASN A 297 47.02 33.37 6.72
CA ASN A 297 47.97 32.53 5.97
C ASN A 297 48.29 31.21 6.69
N GLN A 298 47.29 30.65 7.39
CA GLN A 298 47.41 29.38 8.11
C GLN A 298 47.26 28.21 7.16
N THR A 299 47.86 27.08 7.50
CA THR A 299 47.56 25.79 6.87
C THR A 299 46.17 25.30 7.30
N ALA A 300 45.59 24.34 6.57
CA ALA A 300 44.30 23.72 6.95
C ALA A 300 44.35 23.15 8.37
N GLU A 301 45.45 22.50 8.75
CA GLU A 301 45.63 21.93 10.09
C GLU A 301 45.67 23.01 11.18
N GLU A 302 46.48 24.07 10.99
CA GLU A 302 46.54 25.19 11.93
C GLU A 302 45.19 25.92 12.09
N ALA A 303 44.43 26.02 11.00
CA ALA A 303 43.08 26.60 11.04
C ALA A 303 42.10 25.72 11.80
N MET A 304 42.18 24.39 11.59
CA MET A 304 41.34 23.43 12.32
C MET A 304 41.72 23.34 13.80
N ASP A 305 43.02 23.47 14.15
CA ASP A 305 43.45 23.58 15.55
C ASP A 305 42.93 24.88 16.20
N THR A 306 42.99 26.01 15.48
CA THR A 306 42.47 27.31 15.97
C THR A 306 40.95 27.26 16.23
N LEU A 307 40.21 26.41 15.54
CA LEU A 307 38.76 26.23 15.69
C LEU A 307 38.39 25.07 16.61
N ASP A 308 39.36 24.47 17.29
CA ASP A 308 39.18 23.29 18.17
C ASP A 308 38.38 22.15 17.51
N ILE A 309 38.67 21.89 16.23
CA ILE A 309 37.99 20.81 15.50
C ILE A 309 38.55 19.45 15.95
N GLU A 310 37.64 18.59 16.43
CA GLU A 310 38.01 17.23 16.88
C GLU A 310 38.64 16.40 15.76
N GLU A 311 39.66 15.60 16.10
CA GLU A 311 40.41 14.80 15.11
C GLU A 311 39.54 13.88 14.23
N LYS A 312 38.47 13.33 14.82
CA LYS A 312 37.51 12.48 14.09
C LYS A 312 36.79 13.19 12.93
N ASP A 313 36.64 14.54 13.01
CA ASP A 313 35.91 15.34 12.03
C ASP A 313 36.85 15.98 10.99
N ARG A 314 38.15 16.10 11.29
CA ARG A 314 39.16 16.77 10.43
C ARG A 314 39.26 16.15 9.05
N GLU A 315 39.22 14.82 8.95
CA GLU A 315 39.27 14.16 7.64
C GLU A 315 38.11 14.55 6.71
N THR A 316 36.95 14.82 7.29
CA THR A 316 35.78 15.31 6.53
C THR A 316 36.03 16.70 5.96
N TYR A 317 36.65 17.61 6.74
CA TYR A 317 36.97 18.95 6.27
C TYR A 317 38.13 18.94 5.28
N ARG A 318 39.17 18.12 5.49
CA ARG A 318 40.27 17.93 4.50
C ARG A 318 39.76 17.56 3.09
N LYS A 319 38.73 16.78 3.00
CA LYS A 319 38.14 16.38 1.70
C LYS A 319 37.32 17.49 1.05
N LEU A 320 36.91 18.51 1.79
CA LEU A 320 36.03 19.59 1.34
C LEU A 320 36.78 20.91 1.10
N LEU A 321 38.02 21.02 1.55
CA LEU A 321 38.90 22.19 1.35
C LEU A 321 39.56 22.13 -0.01
#